data_664ba73d6b3c010f68e0a6e93ed09594
#
_entry.id   664ba73d6b3c010f68e0a6e93ed09594
#
_cell.length_a   1.000
_cell.length_b   1.000
_cell.length_c   1.000
_cell.angle_alpha   90.00
_cell.angle_beta   90.00
_cell.angle_gamma   90.00
#
_symmetry.space_group_name_H-M   'P 1'
#
loop_
_entity.id
_entity.type
_entity.pdbx_description
1 polymer ?
#
loop_
_entity_poly.entity_id
_entity_poly.type
_entity_poly.pdbx_seq_one_letter_code
_entity_poly.pdbx_strand_id
1 'polypeptide(L)'
;MYIGDKENSNTDSALVSTKRSLIFNELNKELYKKFFLTVEEIQAIREGYIYIHDMSARRDTMNCCLFDVKNVLSGGFEMGNLWYNEPKTLDTAFDVIGDIVLSAASQQYGGFTVPSVDEILEPYAEKSHKKLIEKYRGLGLDEETVQKVAWADLEKEMEQGFQGWEYKFNSVSSSRGDYPFITVTAGTRTSIYGKLATIKMLEVRKNGQGKDGHKKPVLFPKIVFLYDENLHGPGKPLEDVFEAGIECSRKTMYPDWLSLTGDGYVPSIYKKYGKVISPMGCRAFLSPWYERGGMKPADEKDTPVFVGRFNIGAISLHLPMIYAKAQQEGKPFFEVLDYYLNLIRKLHQRTYDYLGEMKAST
;
A
#
# COMPACT_ATOMS: atom_id res chain seq x y z
N MET A 1 24.21 -23.12 -4.17
CA MET A 1 23.35 -22.00 -3.73
C MET A 1 21.98 -22.58 -3.41
N TYR A 2 21.59 -22.61 -2.16
CA TYR A 2 20.29 -23.13 -1.72
C TYR A 2 19.25 -22.04 -2.04
N ILE A 3 18.41 -22.28 -3.03
CA ILE A 3 17.39 -21.32 -3.50
C ILE A 3 16.08 -21.66 -2.76
N GLY A 4 16.09 -21.59 -1.44
CA GLY A 4 14.93 -21.98 -0.64
C GLY A 4 14.33 -20.87 0.21
N ASP A 5 15.07 -19.82 0.47
CA ASP A 5 14.62 -18.77 1.37
C ASP A 5 13.97 -17.63 0.60
N LYS A 6 12.73 -17.34 1.00
CA LYS A 6 12.00 -16.16 0.53
C LYS A 6 12.49 -14.95 1.31
N GLU A 7 13.09 -13.97 0.65
CA GLU A 7 13.44 -12.70 1.30
C GLU A 7 12.18 -11.96 1.79
N ASN A 8 11.07 -12.11 1.06
CA ASN A 8 9.78 -11.51 1.38
C ASN A 8 8.62 -12.48 1.13
N SER A 9 7.53 -12.29 1.83
CA SER A 9 6.31 -13.10 1.71
C SER A 9 5.67 -13.07 0.32
N ASN A 10 5.99 -12.07 -0.51
CA ASN A 10 5.51 -11.90 -1.87
C ASN A 10 6.42 -12.52 -2.95
N THR A 11 7.49 -13.23 -2.57
CA THR A 11 8.41 -13.87 -3.52
C THR A 11 8.12 -15.37 -3.63
N ASP A 12 8.05 -15.88 -4.85
CA ASP A 12 7.92 -17.32 -5.12
C ASP A 12 9.23 -17.89 -5.65
N SER A 13 9.91 -18.68 -4.83
CA SER A 13 11.19 -19.30 -5.18
C SER A 13 11.11 -20.36 -6.28
N ALA A 14 9.91 -20.84 -6.63
CA ALA A 14 9.73 -21.81 -7.71
C ALA A 14 9.80 -21.18 -9.10
N LEU A 15 9.54 -19.87 -9.21
CA LEU A 15 9.52 -19.17 -10.48
C LEU A 15 10.93 -19.02 -11.09
N VAL A 16 11.00 -19.15 -12.42
CA VAL A 16 12.24 -18.94 -13.18
C VAL A 16 12.72 -17.49 -13.07
N SER A 17 11.78 -16.54 -13.07
CA SER A 17 12.06 -15.11 -12.87
C SER A 17 12.75 -14.84 -11.53
N THR A 18 12.29 -15.45 -10.45
CA THR A 18 12.93 -15.34 -9.12
C THR A 18 14.37 -15.84 -9.15
N LYS A 19 14.62 -17.01 -9.78
CA LYS A 19 15.97 -17.56 -9.89
C LYS A 19 16.93 -16.66 -10.65
N ARG A 20 16.46 -16.01 -11.72
CA ARG A 20 17.24 -15.03 -12.48
C ARG A 20 17.52 -13.77 -11.64
N SER A 21 16.50 -13.27 -10.96
CA SER A 21 16.61 -12.06 -10.12
C SER A 21 17.60 -12.23 -8.99
N LEU A 22 17.73 -13.41 -8.38
CA LEU A 22 18.72 -13.67 -7.33
C LEU A 22 20.16 -13.39 -7.80
N ILE A 23 20.52 -13.84 -9.02
CA ILE A 23 21.85 -13.61 -9.58
C ILE A 23 22.05 -12.12 -9.87
N PHE A 24 21.05 -11.48 -10.47
CA PHE A 24 21.08 -10.06 -10.79
C PHE A 24 21.15 -9.18 -9.53
N ASN A 25 20.41 -9.55 -8.49
CA ASN A 25 20.41 -8.83 -7.21
C ASN A 25 21.79 -8.85 -6.55
N GLU A 26 22.51 -9.99 -6.56
CA GLU A 26 23.87 -10.04 -6.00
C GLU A 26 24.84 -9.15 -6.77
N LEU A 27 24.76 -9.15 -8.10
CA LEU A 27 25.55 -8.24 -8.93
C LEU A 27 25.22 -6.76 -8.60
N ASN A 28 23.97 -6.42 -8.50
CA ASN A 28 23.54 -5.06 -8.16
C ASN A 28 24.01 -4.62 -6.77
N LYS A 29 23.99 -5.51 -5.78
CA LYS A 29 24.55 -5.22 -4.44
C LYS A 29 26.04 -4.83 -4.51
N GLU A 30 26.81 -5.57 -5.29
CA GLU A 30 28.26 -5.27 -5.47
C GLU A 30 28.48 -3.96 -6.25
N LEU A 31 27.68 -3.69 -7.28
CA LEU A 31 27.72 -2.42 -8.00
C LEU A 31 27.33 -1.24 -7.08
N TYR A 32 26.30 -1.42 -6.26
CA TYR A 32 25.88 -0.39 -5.30
C TYR A 32 26.98 -0.10 -4.28
N LYS A 33 27.61 -1.12 -3.69
CA LYS A 33 28.77 -0.94 -2.79
C LYS A 33 29.92 -0.20 -3.47
N LYS A 34 30.23 -0.57 -4.71
CA LYS A 34 31.37 0.00 -5.43
C LYS A 34 31.18 1.46 -5.85
N PHE A 35 29.99 1.84 -6.26
CA PHE A 35 29.73 3.14 -6.89
C PHE A 35 28.97 4.14 -6.03
N PHE A 36 28.26 3.67 -5.00
CA PHE A 36 27.39 4.52 -4.18
C PHE A 36 27.80 4.64 -2.72
N LEU A 37 28.51 3.65 -2.19
CA LEU A 37 28.91 3.64 -0.78
C LEU A 37 30.33 4.19 -0.61
N THR A 38 30.53 4.89 0.52
CA THR A 38 31.86 5.27 0.98
C THR A 38 32.56 4.09 1.68
N VAL A 39 33.87 4.20 1.85
CA VAL A 39 34.64 3.19 2.60
C VAL A 39 34.12 3.01 4.02
N GLU A 40 33.75 4.12 4.68
CA GLU A 40 33.21 4.13 6.05
C GLU A 40 31.84 3.40 6.13
N GLU A 41 30.97 3.64 5.15
CA GLU A 41 29.67 2.95 5.06
C GLU A 41 29.85 1.45 4.82
N ILE A 42 30.75 1.06 3.93
CA ILE A 42 31.09 -0.37 3.67
C ILE A 42 31.64 -1.02 4.94
N GLN A 43 32.51 -0.32 5.68
CA GLN A 43 33.04 -0.81 6.94
C GLN A 43 31.95 -1.01 7.99
N ALA A 44 31.07 -0.01 8.16
CA ALA A 44 29.94 -0.09 9.10
C ALA A 44 28.97 -1.24 8.78
N ILE A 45 28.75 -1.54 7.49
CA ILE A 45 27.96 -2.69 7.05
C ILE A 45 28.69 -4.01 7.36
N ARG A 46 29.98 -4.10 7.04
CA ARG A 46 30.80 -5.28 7.25
C ARG A 46 30.90 -5.64 8.74
N GLU A 47 31.05 -4.65 9.58
CA GLU A 47 31.09 -4.79 11.03
C GLU A 47 29.70 -5.02 11.66
N GLY A 48 28.62 -4.82 10.91
CA GLY A 48 27.26 -5.10 11.35
C GLY A 48 26.61 -3.99 12.17
N TYR A 49 27.16 -2.77 12.18
CA TYR A 49 26.53 -1.62 12.86
C TYR A 49 25.33 -1.07 12.14
N ILE A 50 25.34 -1.14 10.80
CA ILE A 50 24.22 -0.74 9.94
C ILE A 50 23.86 -1.85 8.96
N TYR A 51 22.57 -1.91 8.59
CA TYR A 51 22.07 -2.79 7.53
C TYR A 51 21.22 -1.98 6.56
N ILE A 52 21.59 -2.00 5.28
CA ILE A 52 20.86 -1.33 4.21
C ILE A 52 19.87 -2.32 3.63
N HIS A 53 18.57 -2.07 3.83
CA HIS A 53 17.51 -2.89 3.24
C HIS A 53 17.45 -2.70 1.73
N ASP A 54 17.13 -3.78 1.02
CA ASP A 54 16.90 -3.81 -0.43
C ASP A 54 18.01 -3.17 -1.27
N MET A 55 19.26 -3.38 -0.85
CA MET A 55 20.44 -2.76 -1.46
C MET A 55 20.53 -2.99 -2.99
N SER A 56 20.03 -4.12 -3.48
CA SER A 56 20.04 -4.48 -4.90
C SER A 56 19.15 -3.59 -5.78
N ALA A 57 18.13 -2.96 -5.20
CA ALA A 57 17.14 -2.16 -5.94
C ALA A 57 17.15 -0.67 -5.58
N ARG A 58 17.80 -0.32 -4.48
CA ARG A 58 17.74 1.02 -3.87
C ARG A 58 18.23 2.16 -4.76
N ARG A 59 19.12 1.88 -5.71
CA ARG A 59 19.64 2.88 -6.62
C ARG A 59 18.63 3.33 -7.66
N ASP A 60 17.82 2.40 -8.16
CA ASP A 60 17.15 2.58 -9.44
C ASP A 60 15.71 3.09 -9.29
N THR A 61 15.11 2.95 -8.08
CA THR A 61 13.72 3.34 -7.86
C THR A 61 13.40 3.57 -6.39
N MET A 62 12.13 3.97 -6.14
CA MET A 62 11.58 4.16 -4.80
C MET A 62 11.27 2.82 -4.12
N ASN A 63 11.15 2.86 -2.80
CA ASN A 63 10.76 1.70 -2.00
C ASN A 63 9.23 1.55 -1.95
N CYS A 64 8.57 2.15 -0.96
CA CYS A 64 7.12 2.08 -0.81
C CYS A 64 6.43 3.38 -1.25
N CYS A 65 5.18 3.30 -1.69
CA CYS A 65 4.41 4.49 -2.06
C CYS A 65 2.99 4.49 -1.51
N LEU A 66 2.44 5.70 -1.35
CA LEU A 66 1.02 6.00 -1.23
C LEU A 66 0.55 6.49 -2.59
N PHE A 67 -0.09 5.63 -3.36
CA PHE A 67 -0.40 5.92 -4.75
C PHE A 67 -1.75 6.66 -4.87
N ASP A 68 -1.77 7.75 -5.62
CA ASP A 68 -2.98 8.54 -5.86
C ASP A 68 -3.80 7.98 -7.03
N VAL A 69 -4.44 6.82 -6.78
CA VAL A 69 -5.29 6.15 -7.77
C VAL A 69 -6.44 7.05 -8.23
N LYS A 70 -7.03 7.82 -7.30
CA LYS A 70 -8.18 8.68 -7.61
C LYS A 70 -7.83 9.73 -8.67
N ASN A 71 -6.67 10.38 -8.53
CA ASN A 71 -6.20 11.37 -9.50
C ASN A 71 -5.84 10.72 -10.83
N VAL A 72 -5.18 9.54 -10.81
CA VAL A 72 -4.80 8.83 -12.04
C VAL A 72 -6.02 8.39 -12.85
N LEU A 73 -7.08 7.89 -12.20
CA LEU A 73 -8.29 7.47 -12.90
C LEU A 73 -9.10 8.63 -13.49
N SER A 74 -9.01 9.81 -12.86
CA SER A 74 -9.81 10.98 -13.26
C SER A 74 -9.40 11.50 -14.63
N GLY A 75 -10.33 11.44 -15.59
CA GLY A 75 -10.12 11.90 -16.96
C GLY A 75 -9.30 10.96 -17.86
N GLY A 76 -8.84 9.84 -17.33
CA GLY A 76 -8.00 8.87 -18.05
C GLY A 76 -6.50 9.19 -17.98
N PHE A 77 -5.67 8.24 -18.43
CA PHE A 77 -4.21 8.32 -18.33
C PHE A 77 -3.54 7.42 -19.39
N GLU A 78 -2.26 7.67 -19.64
CA GLU A 78 -1.43 6.82 -20.48
C GLU A 78 -0.63 5.83 -19.62
N MET A 79 -0.63 4.56 -19.99
CA MET A 79 0.20 3.53 -19.38
C MET A 79 0.75 2.58 -20.46
N GLY A 80 2.05 2.43 -20.52
CA GLY A 80 2.71 1.70 -21.59
C GLY A 80 2.47 2.40 -22.93
N ASN A 81 1.84 1.69 -23.87
CA ASN A 81 1.53 2.21 -25.21
C ASN A 81 0.03 2.48 -25.42
N LEU A 82 -0.75 2.58 -24.34
CA LEU A 82 -2.20 2.70 -24.42
C LEU A 82 -2.71 3.84 -23.56
N TRP A 83 -3.74 4.53 -24.08
CA TRP A 83 -4.55 5.45 -23.31
C TRP A 83 -5.69 4.68 -22.63
N TYR A 84 -5.73 4.75 -21.30
CA TYR A 84 -6.83 4.24 -20.49
C TYR A 84 -7.86 5.35 -20.26
N ASN A 85 -9.09 5.14 -20.74
CA ASN A 85 -10.17 6.04 -20.41
C ASN A 85 -10.64 5.86 -18.96
N GLU A 86 -11.17 6.92 -18.37
CA GLU A 86 -11.80 6.81 -17.06
C GLU A 86 -12.88 5.71 -17.06
N PRO A 87 -12.90 4.79 -16.07
CA PRO A 87 -13.89 3.72 -16.00
C PRO A 87 -15.33 4.24 -15.92
N LYS A 88 -16.24 3.56 -16.61
CA LYS A 88 -17.68 3.88 -16.63
C LYS A 88 -18.52 2.91 -15.81
N THR A 89 -17.92 1.84 -15.30
CA THR A 89 -18.57 0.79 -14.51
C THR A 89 -17.61 0.31 -13.42
N LEU A 90 -18.15 -0.36 -12.43
CA LEU A 90 -17.40 -0.86 -11.29
C LEU A 90 -16.42 -1.98 -11.70
N ASP A 91 -16.87 -2.94 -12.52
CA ASP A 91 -16.04 -4.03 -13.05
C ASP A 91 -14.79 -3.50 -13.78
N THR A 92 -15.01 -2.53 -14.68
CA THR A 92 -13.90 -1.86 -15.40
C THR A 92 -12.98 -1.11 -14.44
N ALA A 93 -13.51 -0.48 -13.38
CA ALA A 93 -12.69 0.20 -12.37
C ALA A 93 -11.78 -0.80 -11.63
N PHE A 94 -12.31 -1.97 -11.24
CA PHE A 94 -11.52 -3.03 -10.63
C PHE A 94 -10.38 -3.50 -11.56
N ASP A 95 -10.67 -3.71 -12.84
CA ASP A 95 -9.66 -4.16 -13.81
C ASP A 95 -8.57 -3.12 -14.02
N VAL A 96 -8.95 -1.88 -14.28
CA VAL A 96 -7.99 -0.77 -14.51
C VAL A 96 -7.12 -0.51 -13.28
N ILE A 97 -7.70 -0.49 -12.08
CA ILE A 97 -6.92 -0.36 -10.83
C ILE A 97 -5.97 -1.55 -10.66
N GLY A 98 -6.44 -2.76 -10.97
CA GLY A 98 -5.61 -3.95 -10.95
C GLY A 98 -4.39 -3.84 -11.88
N ASP A 99 -4.57 -3.32 -13.09
CA ASP A 99 -3.49 -3.11 -14.06
C ASP A 99 -2.52 -2.02 -13.59
N ILE A 100 -3.02 -0.91 -13.05
CA ILE A 100 -2.19 0.14 -12.44
C ILE A 100 -1.32 -0.45 -11.32
N VAL A 101 -1.92 -1.24 -10.41
CA VAL A 101 -1.19 -1.86 -9.30
C VAL A 101 -0.09 -2.79 -9.81
N LEU A 102 -0.39 -3.67 -10.76
CA LEU A 102 0.62 -4.59 -11.32
C LEU A 102 1.75 -3.85 -12.02
N SER A 103 1.42 -2.84 -12.81
CA SER A 103 2.41 -2.03 -13.53
C SER A 103 3.28 -1.22 -12.56
N ALA A 104 2.68 -0.41 -11.71
CA ALA A 104 3.39 0.47 -10.79
C ALA A 104 4.18 -0.30 -9.73
N ALA A 105 3.61 -1.37 -9.15
CA ALA A 105 4.31 -2.21 -8.18
C ALA A 105 5.54 -2.91 -8.77
N SER A 106 5.54 -3.17 -10.09
CA SER A 106 6.72 -3.72 -10.78
C SER A 106 7.87 -2.71 -10.93
N GLN A 107 7.59 -1.42 -10.80
CA GLN A 107 8.58 -0.33 -10.92
C GLN A 107 9.20 0.08 -9.59
N GLN A 108 8.78 -0.51 -8.48
CA GLN A 108 9.29 -0.25 -7.14
C GLN A 108 9.69 -1.55 -6.44
N TYR A 109 10.39 -1.47 -5.30
CA TYR A 109 10.84 -2.67 -4.59
C TYR A 109 10.16 -2.88 -3.23
N GLY A 110 9.31 -1.96 -2.79
CA GLY A 110 8.56 -2.04 -1.54
C GLY A 110 7.05 -2.12 -1.75
N GLY A 111 6.30 -1.75 -0.71
CA GLY A 111 4.84 -1.84 -0.70
C GLY A 111 4.15 -0.75 -1.50
N PHE A 112 3.04 -1.12 -2.10
CA PHE A 112 2.15 -0.23 -2.85
C PHE A 112 0.85 -0.07 -2.06
N THR A 113 0.50 1.15 -1.66
CA THR A 113 -0.72 1.40 -0.90
C THR A 113 -1.73 2.19 -1.74
N VAL A 114 -2.95 1.66 -1.80
CA VAL A 114 -4.16 2.35 -2.31
C VAL A 114 -4.97 2.83 -1.11
N PRO A 115 -4.90 4.13 -0.76
CA PRO A 115 -5.65 4.68 0.37
C PRO A 115 -7.14 4.79 0.07
N SER A 116 -7.98 4.51 1.07
CA SER A 116 -9.44 4.74 1.01
C SER A 116 -10.10 4.13 -0.22
N VAL A 117 -9.90 2.84 -0.42
CA VAL A 117 -10.42 2.12 -1.60
C VAL A 117 -11.94 2.18 -1.70
N ASP A 118 -12.64 2.27 -0.58
CA ASP A 118 -14.09 2.48 -0.48
C ASP A 118 -14.50 3.82 -1.09
N GLU A 119 -13.74 4.89 -0.87
CA GLU A 119 -13.95 6.19 -1.50
C GLU A 119 -13.66 6.16 -3.01
N ILE A 120 -12.61 5.44 -3.42
CA ILE A 120 -12.22 5.34 -4.83
C ILE A 120 -13.27 4.60 -5.64
N LEU A 121 -13.82 3.50 -5.12
CA LEU A 121 -14.80 2.66 -5.82
C LEU A 121 -16.22 3.23 -5.79
N GLU A 122 -16.56 4.09 -4.83
CA GLU A 122 -17.89 4.66 -4.65
C GLU A 122 -18.51 5.25 -5.93
N PRO A 123 -17.85 6.16 -6.69
CA PRO A 123 -18.44 6.73 -7.91
C PRO A 123 -18.66 5.72 -9.02
N TYR A 124 -17.86 4.67 -9.09
CA TYR A 124 -18.00 3.61 -10.09
C TYR A 124 -19.12 2.64 -9.72
N ALA A 125 -19.31 2.34 -8.42
CA ALA A 125 -20.43 1.58 -7.91
C ALA A 125 -21.75 2.31 -8.17
N GLU A 126 -21.81 3.62 -7.96
CA GLU A 126 -22.98 4.44 -8.28
C GLU A 126 -23.29 4.42 -9.79
N LYS A 127 -22.27 4.55 -10.67
CA LYS A 127 -22.45 4.47 -12.13
C LYS A 127 -22.98 3.09 -12.55
N SER A 128 -22.41 1.99 -12.03
CA SER A 128 -22.90 0.61 -12.28
C SER A 128 -24.33 0.44 -11.80
N HIS A 129 -24.67 0.90 -10.60
CA HIS A 129 -26.01 0.78 -10.06
C HIS A 129 -27.05 1.50 -10.92
N LYS A 130 -26.79 2.73 -11.33
CA LYS A 130 -27.67 3.48 -12.26
C LYS A 130 -27.89 2.72 -13.57
N LYS A 131 -26.84 2.18 -14.15
CA LYS A 131 -26.89 1.40 -15.39
C LYS A 131 -27.71 0.11 -15.23
N LEU A 132 -27.57 -0.57 -14.09
CA LEU A 132 -28.36 -1.76 -13.77
C LEU A 132 -29.86 -1.44 -13.61
N ILE A 133 -30.19 -0.34 -12.92
CA ILE A 133 -31.58 0.14 -12.78
C ILE A 133 -32.18 0.43 -14.16
N GLU A 134 -31.48 1.16 -15.02
CA GLU A 134 -31.95 1.45 -16.38
C GLU A 134 -32.18 0.18 -17.20
N LYS A 135 -31.25 -0.79 -17.12
CA LYS A 135 -31.36 -2.09 -17.76
C LYS A 135 -32.62 -2.82 -17.32
N TYR A 136 -32.89 -2.91 -16.03
CA TYR A 136 -34.04 -3.67 -15.50
C TYR A 136 -35.39 -2.97 -15.71
N ARG A 137 -35.43 -1.63 -15.69
CA ARG A 137 -36.60 -0.86 -16.14
C ARG A 137 -36.92 -1.12 -17.60
N GLY A 138 -35.92 -1.25 -18.47
CA GLY A 138 -36.08 -1.58 -19.88
C GLY A 138 -36.70 -2.96 -20.12
N LEU A 139 -36.63 -3.86 -19.12
CA LEU A 139 -37.28 -5.18 -19.17
C LEU A 139 -38.75 -5.19 -18.72
N GLY A 140 -39.29 -4.03 -18.31
CA GLY A 140 -40.70 -3.89 -17.89
C GLY A 140 -41.00 -4.43 -16.48
N LEU A 141 -40.00 -4.55 -15.63
CA LEU A 141 -40.17 -4.94 -14.22
C LEU A 141 -40.76 -3.76 -13.41
N ASP A 142 -41.48 -4.09 -12.33
CA ASP A 142 -41.94 -3.08 -11.38
C ASP A 142 -40.75 -2.44 -10.62
N GLU A 143 -40.94 -1.24 -10.11
CA GLU A 143 -39.84 -0.46 -9.54
C GLU A 143 -39.21 -1.10 -8.29
N GLU A 144 -40.02 -1.78 -7.45
CA GLU A 144 -39.52 -2.48 -6.26
C GLU A 144 -38.58 -3.63 -6.68
N THR A 145 -39.03 -4.44 -7.65
CA THR A 145 -38.24 -5.53 -8.22
C THR A 145 -36.97 -5.00 -8.89
N VAL A 146 -37.06 -3.87 -9.66
CA VAL A 146 -35.90 -3.22 -10.30
C VAL A 146 -34.84 -2.86 -9.27
N GLN A 147 -35.25 -2.17 -8.19
CA GLN A 147 -34.28 -1.75 -7.15
C GLN A 147 -33.61 -2.95 -6.47
N LYS A 148 -34.40 -3.98 -6.13
CA LYS A 148 -33.90 -5.19 -5.47
C LYS A 148 -32.91 -5.96 -6.34
N VAL A 149 -33.25 -6.20 -7.62
CA VAL A 149 -32.37 -6.96 -8.51
C VAL A 149 -31.13 -6.19 -8.91
N ALA A 150 -31.26 -4.87 -9.17
CA ALA A 150 -30.13 -4.02 -9.48
C ALA A 150 -29.12 -3.95 -8.30
N TRP A 151 -29.62 -3.88 -7.08
CA TRP A 151 -28.77 -3.91 -5.89
C TRP A 151 -28.07 -5.26 -5.72
N ALA A 152 -28.77 -6.37 -5.86
CA ALA A 152 -28.19 -7.70 -5.77
C ALA A 152 -27.09 -7.95 -6.82
N ASP A 153 -27.28 -7.45 -8.05
CA ASP A 153 -26.26 -7.54 -9.09
C ASP A 153 -25.05 -6.64 -8.78
N LEU A 154 -25.26 -5.45 -8.23
CA LEU A 154 -24.18 -4.58 -7.78
C LEU A 154 -23.36 -5.22 -6.66
N GLU A 155 -24.02 -5.82 -5.66
CA GLU A 155 -23.36 -6.57 -4.59
C GLU A 155 -22.47 -7.68 -5.14
N LYS A 156 -22.96 -8.43 -6.12
CA LYS A 156 -22.23 -9.49 -6.78
C LYS A 156 -21.06 -8.95 -7.60
N GLU A 157 -21.24 -7.85 -8.33
CA GLU A 157 -20.17 -7.18 -9.08
C GLU A 157 -19.05 -6.72 -8.15
N MET A 158 -19.38 -6.12 -7.00
CA MET A 158 -18.42 -5.71 -5.97
C MET A 158 -17.67 -6.90 -5.38
N GLU A 159 -18.36 -7.98 -5.03
CA GLU A 159 -17.77 -9.22 -4.52
C GLU A 159 -16.79 -9.83 -5.53
N GLN A 160 -17.19 -9.96 -6.79
CA GLN A 160 -16.36 -10.50 -7.86
C GLN A 160 -15.15 -9.63 -8.15
N GLY A 161 -15.28 -8.31 -8.06
CA GLY A 161 -14.17 -7.37 -8.20
C GLY A 161 -13.07 -7.60 -7.14
N PHE A 162 -13.44 -7.68 -5.87
CA PHE A 162 -12.48 -7.99 -4.80
C PHE A 162 -11.90 -9.40 -4.90
N GLN A 163 -12.72 -10.39 -5.28
CA GLN A 163 -12.22 -11.75 -5.55
C GLN A 163 -11.19 -11.74 -6.69
N GLY A 164 -11.46 -10.99 -7.76
CA GLY A 164 -10.54 -10.81 -8.87
C GLY A 164 -9.20 -10.18 -8.43
N TRP A 165 -9.24 -9.20 -7.52
CA TRP A 165 -8.02 -8.63 -6.95
C TRP A 165 -7.25 -9.65 -6.09
N GLU A 166 -7.94 -10.44 -5.28
CA GLU A 166 -7.27 -11.49 -4.50
C GLU A 166 -6.58 -12.51 -5.41
N TYR A 167 -7.20 -12.89 -6.54
CA TYR A 167 -6.54 -13.75 -7.53
C TYR A 167 -5.36 -13.03 -8.19
N LYS A 168 -5.58 -11.85 -8.74
CA LYS A 168 -4.56 -11.08 -9.48
C LYS A 168 -3.31 -10.81 -8.63
N PHE A 169 -3.48 -10.35 -7.38
CA PHE A 169 -2.36 -9.96 -6.53
C PHE A 169 -1.63 -11.12 -5.83
N ASN A 170 -2.17 -12.34 -5.88
CA ASN A 170 -1.52 -13.52 -5.31
C ASN A 170 -1.05 -14.54 -6.37
N SER A 171 -1.30 -14.29 -7.66
CA SER A 171 -0.95 -15.22 -8.75
C SER A 171 -0.20 -14.59 -9.90
N VAL A 172 -0.31 -13.27 -10.10
CA VAL A 172 0.39 -12.59 -11.20
C VAL A 172 1.66 -11.94 -10.66
N SER A 173 2.80 -12.55 -10.97
CA SER A 173 4.10 -12.06 -10.54
C SER A 173 4.71 -11.07 -11.54
N SER A 174 5.60 -10.20 -11.05
CA SER A 174 6.46 -9.36 -11.87
C SER A 174 7.53 -10.18 -12.60
N SER A 175 8.27 -9.54 -13.51
CA SER A 175 9.44 -10.13 -14.16
C SER A 175 10.58 -10.49 -13.19
N ARG A 176 10.54 -9.98 -11.95
CA ARG A 176 11.48 -10.30 -10.87
C ARG A 176 11.06 -11.52 -10.04
N GLY A 177 9.84 -12.04 -10.25
CA GLY A 177 9.30 -13.18 -9.52
C GLY A 177 8.62 -12.84 -8.20
N ASP A 178 8.30 -11.57 -7.96
CA ASP A 178 7.54 -11.10 -6.83
C ASP A 178 6.10 -10.75 -7.22
N TYR A 179 5.16 -11.05 -6.33
CA TYR A 179 3.79 -10.56 -6.40
C TYR A 179 3.71 -9.13 -5.86
N PRO A 180 2.73 -8.32 -6.28
CA PRO A 180 2.60 -6.95 -5.79
C PRO A 180 2.36 -6.94 -4.28
N PHE A 181 3.24 -6.26 -3.53
CA PHE A 181 3.10 -6.08 -2.08
C PHE A 181 2.11 -4.93 -1.82
N ILE A 182 0.83 -5.22 -2.05
CA ILE A 182 -0.23 -4.21 -1.99
C ILE A 182 -0.91 -4.16 -0.62
N THR A 183 -1.21 -2.93 -0.19
CA THR A 183 -2.05 -2.60 0.96
C THR A 183 -3.21 -1.72 0.50
N VAL A 184 -4.39 -1.95 1.03
CA VAL A 184 -5.58 -1.11 0.84
C VAL A 184 -6.09 -0.66 2.18
N THR A 185 -6.62 0.56 2.26
CA THR A 185 -7.31 1.05 3.45
C THR A 185 -8.77 1.34 3.14
N ALA A 186 -9.67 1.11 4.07
CA ALA A 186 -11.10 1.39 3.97
C ALA A 186 -11.74 1.46 5.36
N GLY A 187 -12.98 1.92 5.45
CA GLY A 187 -13.78 1.81 6.67
C GLY A 187 -14.47 3.09 7.13
N THR A 188 -14.23 4.23 6.51
CA THR A 188 -14.79 5.51 7.00
C THR A 188 -15.93 6.07 6.16
N ARG A 189 -16.25 5.46 5.03
CA ARG A 189 -17.32 5.95 4.13
C ARG A 189 -18.71 5.54 4.61
N THR A 190 -19.58 6.53 4.82
CA THR A 190 -20.96 6.33 5.32
C THR A 190 -22.00 6.17 4.21
N SER A 191 -21.64 6.41 2.96
CA SER A 191 -22.52 6.19 1.82
C SER A 191 -22.83 4.70 1.64
N ILE A 192 -23.99 4.37 1.04
CA ILE A 192 -24.38 2.97 0.79
C ILE A 192 -23.35 2.23 -0.06
N TYR A 193 -22.72 2.89 -1.03
CA TYR A 193 -21.71 2.30 -1.91
C TYR A 193 -20.37 2.12 -1.21
N GLY A 194 -19.93 3.08 -0.40
CA GLY A 194 -18.71 2.97 0.39
C GLY A 194 -18.81 1.88 1.46
N LYS A 195 -19.97 1.78 2.15
CA LYS A 195 -20.28 0.68 3.07
C LYS A 195 -20.23 -0.67 2.36
N LEU A 196 -20.90 -0.77 1.20
CA LEU A 196 -20.89 -1.98 0.39
C LEU A 196 -19.47 -2.41 0.01
N ALA A 197 -18.63 -1.47 -0.44
CA ALA A 197 -17.24 -1.76 -0.81
C ALA A 197 -16.45 -2.33 0.37
N THR A 198 -16.52 -1.71 1.54
CA THR A 198 -15.81 -2.19 2.73
C THR A 198 -16.33 -3.55 3.19
N ILE A 199 -17.65 -3.75 3.27
CA ILE A 199 -18.26 -5.01 3.69
C ILE A 199 -17.87 -6.14 2.74
N LYS A 200 -18.03 -5.96 1.42
CA LYS A 200 -17.72 -7.01 0.43
C LYS A 200 -16.24 -7.36 0.39
N MET A 201 -15.35 -6.39 0.55
CA MET A 201 -13.90 -6.63 0.70
C MET A 201 -13.60 -7.54 1.90
N LEU A 202 -14.20 -7.25 3.04
CA LEU A 202 -14.02 -8.05 4.27
C LEU A 202 -14.67 -9.45 4.18
N GLU A 203 -15.83 -9.56 3.55
CA GLU A 203 -16.51 -10.85 3.30
C GLU A 203 -15.68 -11.74 2.37
N VAL A 204 -15.17 -11.22 1.27
CA VAL A 204 -14.30 -11.96 0.35
C VAL A 204 -13.06 -12.48 1.07
N ARG A 205 -12.39 -11.62 1.87
CA ARG A 205 -11.25 -12.02 2.69
C ARG A 205 -11.62 -13.09 3.70
N LYS A 206 -12.74 -12.93 4.41
CA LYS A 206 -13.27 -13.91 5.39
C LYS A 206 -13.56 -15.26 4.76
N ASN A 207 -14.11 -15.26 3.56
CA ASN A 207 -14.46 -16.49 2.84
C ASN A 207 -13.24 -17.22 2.27
N GLY A 208 -12.19 -16.48 1.94
CA GLY A 208 -10.95 -17.01 1.39
C GLY A 208 -11.07 -17.53 -0.03
N GLN A 209 -9.94 -17.95 -0.61
CA GLN A 209 -9.84 -18.47 -1.98
C GLN A 209 -9.36 -19.92 -1.99
N GLY A 210 -9.74 -20.66 -3.03
CA GLY A 210 -9.35 -22.06 -3.22
C GLY A 210 -10.51 -22.94 -3.64
N LYS A 211 -10.25 -24.26 -3.66
CA LYS A 211 -11.26 -25.26 -3.97
C LYS A 211 -12.30 -25.34 -2.84
N ASP A 212 -13.53 -25.71 -3.19
CA ASP A 212 -14.58 -25.92 -2.20
C ASP A 212 -14.13 -26.89 -1.12
N GLY A 213 -14.43 -26.57 0.13
CA GLY A 213 -13.94 -27.30 1.31
C GLY A 213 -12.47 -27.06 1.70
N HIS A 214 -11.70 -26.35 0.88
CA HIS A 214 -10.28 -26.06 1.12
C HIS A 214 -9.93 -24.58 0.92
N LYS A 215 -10.89 -23.67 1.10
CA LYS A 215 -10.66 -22.23 1.00
C LYS A 215 -9.78 -21.73 2.14
N LYS A 216 -8.81 -20.88 1.80
CA LYS A 216 -7.88 -20.24 2.76
C LYS A 216 -7.83 -18.74 2.52
N PRO A 217 -7.64 -17.94 3.57
CA PRO A 217 -7.35 -16.52 3.39
C PRO A 217 -6.06 -16.34 2.58
N VAL A 218 -6.08 -15.38 1.68
CA VAL A 218 -4.91 -15.00 0.88
C VAL A 218 -4.13 -13.86 1.56
N LEU A 219 -2.91 -13.63 1.11
CA LEU A 219 -2.04 -12.63 1.73
C LEU A 219 -2.35 -11.21 1.25
N PHE A 220 -2.57 -11.03 -0.05
CA PHE A 220 -2.76 -9.73 -0.69
C PHE A 220 -4.17 -9.54 -1.28
N PRO A 221 -4.67 -8.28 -1.25
CA PRO A 221 -4.08 -7.09 -0.62
C PRO A 221 -4.08 -7.22 0.92
N LYS A 222 -3.09 -6.62 1.59
CA LYS A 222 -3.20 -6.36 3.02
C LYS A 222 -4.32 -5.35 3.23
N ILE A 223 -5.19 -5.61 4.20
CA ILE A 223 -6.34 -4.75 4.50
C ILE A 223 -6.05 -4.02 5.80
N VAL A 224 -6.19 -2.69 5.80
CA VAL A 224 -6.15 -1.86 6.99
C VAL A 224 -7.52 -1.22 7.18
N PHE A 225 -8.17 -1.56 8.27
CA PHE A 225 -9.46 -0.99 8.65
C PHE A 225 -9.24 0.33 9.39
N LEU A 226 -9.84 1.39 8.89
CA LEU A 226 -9.78 2.73 9.46
C LEU A 226 -10.87 2.86 10.52
N TYR A 227 -10.49 2.73 11.80
CA TYR A 227 -11.42 2.75 12.92
C TYR A 227 -11.57 4.16 13.49
N ASP A 228 -12.80 4.65 13.55
CA ASP A 228 -13.20 5.89 14.23
C ASP A 228 -14.30 5.55 15.25
N GLU A 229 -14.09 5.80 16.52
CA GLU A 229 -15.04 5.51 17.58
C GLU A 229 -16.37 6.26 17.45
N ASN A 230 -16.41 7.37 16.68
CA ASN A 230 -17.63 8.12 16.42
C ASN A 230 -18.47 7.51 15.30
N LEU A 231 -17.86 6.68 14.43
CA LEU A 231 -18.51 6.05 13.28
C LEU A 231 -18.81 4.56 13.53
N HIS A 232 -18.01 3.87 14.34
CA HIS A 232 -18.02 2.42 14.50
C HIS A 232 -18.49 2.00 15.90
N GLY A 233 -19.17 0.87 15.96
CA GLY A 233 -19.69 0.27 17.19
C GLY A 233 -21.21 0.36 17.32
N PRO A 234 -21.78 -0.16 18.41
CA PRO A 234 -23.23 -0.25 18.60
C PRO A 234 -23.94 1.10 18.49
N GLY A 235 -24.98 1.17 17.64
CA GLY A 235 -25.77 2.38 17.40
C GLY A 235 -25.07 3.46 16.59
N LYS A 236 -23.91 3.19 16.00
CA LYS A 236 -23.16 4.15 15.17
C LYS A 236 -23.47 3.95 13.67
N PRO A 237 -23.20 4.99 12.84
CA PRO A 237 -23.53 4.94 11.39
C PRO A 237 -22.91 3.78 10.62
N LEU A 238 -21.76 3.26 11.08
CA LEU A 238 -21.00 2.16 10.46
C LEU A 238 -20.93 0.93 11.35
N GLU A 239 -21.99 0.65 12.13
CA GLU A 239 -22.09 -0.55 12.97
C GLU A 239 -21.93 -1.83 12.13
N ASP A 240 -22.65 -1.91 11.02
CA ASP A 240 -22.59 -3.03 10.07
C ASP A 240 -21.20 -3.26 9.47
N VAL A 241 -20.49 -2.17 9.12
CA VAL A 241 -19.11 -2.22 8.64
C VAL A 241 -18.15 -2.68 9.73
N PHE A 242 -18.35 -2.22 10.96
CA PHE A 242 -17.58 -2.63 12.13
C PHE A 242 -17.76 -4.12 12.43
N GLU A 243 -19.00 -4.62 12.44
CA GLU A 243 -19.31 -6.03 12.63
C GLU A 243 -18.64 -6.91 11.57
N ALA A 244 -18.71 -6.52 10.28
CA ALA A 244 -18.02 -7.21 9.20
C ALA A 244 -16.49 -7.28 9.44
N GLY A 245 -15.89 -6.19 9.95
CA GLY A 245 -14.49 -6.14 10.32
C GLY A 245 -14.12 -7.11 11.45
N ILE A 246 -14.93 -7.15 12.52
CA ILE A 246 -14.76 -8.06 13.65
C ILE A 246 -14.89 -9.53 13.19
N GLU A 247 -15.92 -9.85 12.39
CA GLU A 247 -16.12 -11.20 11.87
C GLU A 247 -14.96 -11.66 10.96
N CYS A 248 -14.44 -10.76 10.13
CA CYS A 248 -13.25 -11.04 9.32
C CYS A 248 -12.03 -11.30 10.20
N SER A 249 -11.77 -10.44 11.20
CA SER A 249 -10.65 -10.58 12.14
C SER A 249 -10.70 -11.90 12.91
N ARG A 250 -11.87 -12.28 13.38
CA ARG A 250 -12.11 -13.53 14.12
C ARG A 250 -11.70 -14.77 13.32
N LYS A 251 -11.88 -14.74 12.01
CA LYS A 251 -11.61 -15.89 11.14
C LYS A 251 -10.22 -15.89 10.51
N THR A 252 -9.67 -14.71 10.21
CA THR A 252 -8.49 -14.57 9.36
C THR A 252 -7.33 -13.82 10.01
N MET A 253 -7.55 -13.19 11.17
CA MET A 253 -6.66 -12.22 11.82
C MET A 253 -6.43 -10.94 10.98
N TYR A 254 -7.21 -10.71 9.94
CA TYR A 254 -7.29 -9.48 9.16
C TYR A 254 -8.68 -8.87 9.33
N PRO A 255 -8.85 -7.56 9.15
CA PRO A 255 -7.87 -6.54 8.78
C PRO A 255 -6.92 -6.13 9.93
N ASP A 256 -5.80 -5.46 9.60
CA ASP A 256 -5.08 -4.63 10.58
C ASP A 256 -5.95 -3.43 10.96
N TRP A 257 -6.00 -3.08 12.25
CA TRP A 257 -6.83 -1.98 12.75
C TRP A 257 -5.99 -0.73 12.96
N LEU A 258 -6.39 0.38 12.33
CA LEU A 258 -5.80 1.69 12.52
C LEU A 258 -6.80 2.62 13.20
N SER A 259 -6.55 2.97 14.47
CA SER A 259 -7.38 3.94 15.17
C SER A 259 -7.14 5.36 14.65
N LEU A 260 -8.22 6.04 14.32
CA LEU A 260 -8.25 7.45 13.91
C LEU A 260 -8.62 8.37 15.09
N THR A 261 -8.97 7.79 16.23
CA THR A 261 -9.35 8.49 17.46
C THR A 261 -8.46 8.09 18.62
N GLY A 262 -8.45 8.89 19.70
CA GLY A 262 -7.54 8.73 20.83
C GLY A 262 -6.27 9.58 20.68
N ASP A 263 -5.24 9.21 21.44
CA ASP A 263 -3.95 9.89 21.45
C ASP A 263 -2.99 9.31 20.41
N GLY A 264 -2.19 10.17 19.79
CA GLY A 264 -1.15 9.75 18.87
C GLY A 264 -1.07 10.60 17.59
N TYR A 265 -0.09 10.26 16.76
CA TYR A 265 0.21 11.02 15.54
C TYR A 265 -0.94 10.96 14.52
N VAL A 266 -1.42 9.76 14.17
CA VAL A 266 -2.50 9.60 13.16
C VAL A 266 -3.81 10.24 13.63
N PRO A 267 -4.30 10.00 14.88
CA PRO A 267 -5.46 10.69 15.41
C PRO A 267 -5.32 12.21 15.43
N SER A 268 -4.16 12.76 15.79
CA SER A 268 -3.94 14.20 15.83
C SER A 268 -4.07 14.86 14.45
N ILE A 269 -3.55 14.20 13.41
CA ILE A 269 -3.66 14.67 12.02
C ILE A 269 -5.10 14.53 11.52
N TYR A 270 -5.76 13.40 11.79
CA TYR A 270 -7.16 13.18 11.42
C TYR A 270 -8.08 14.24 12.05
N LYS A 271 -7.93 14.49 13.35
CA LYS A 271 -8.67 15.54 14.08
C LYS A 271 -8.47 16.93 13.48
N LYS A 272 -7.23 17.24 13.07
CA LYS A 272 -6.88 18.57 12.56
C LYS A 272 -7.36 18.82 11.13
N TYR A 273 -7.25 17.82 10.25
CA TYR A 273 -7.46 18.00 8.81
C TYR A 273 -8.66 17.22 8.26
N GLY A 274 -9.30 16.34 9.04
CA GLY A 274 -10.37 15.47 8.55
C GLY A 274 -9.91 14.44 7.51
N LYS A 275 -8.60 14.23 7.37
CA LYS A 275 -8.00 13.33 6.40
C LYS A 275 -7.08 12.31 7.09
N VAL A 276 -7.07 11.10 6.57
CA VAL A 276 -6.28 10.00 7.12
C VAL A 276 -4.88 9.99 6.52
N ILE A 277 -3.86 9.93 7.39
CA ILE A 277 -2.53 9.47 6.96
C ILE A 277 -2.57 7.95 6.90
N SER A 278 -2.68 7.43 5.69
CA SER A 278 -2.64 5.99 5.45
C SER A 278 -1.25 5.42 5.71
N PRO A 279 -1.15 4.17 6.21
CA PRO A 279 0.12 3.49 6.28
C PRO A 279 0.65 3.22 4.87
N MET A 280 1.94 3.44 4.69
CA MET A 280 2.63 3.18 3.44
C MET A 280 3.28 1.79 3.50
N GLY A 281 2.97 0.94 2.54
CA GLY A 281 3.42 -0.44 2.51
C GLY A 281 2.81 -1.24 3.65
N CYS A 282 3.53 -1.39 4.77
CA CYS A 282 3.03 -2.12 5.94
C CYS A 282 2.53 -1.19 7.04
N ARG A 283 3.42 -0.42 7.66
CA ARG A 283 3.14 0.40 8.86
C ARG A 283 3.98 1.68 8.92
N ALA A 284 4.53 2.13 7.81
CA ALA A 284 5.27 3.37 7.77
C ALA A 284 4.30 4.55 7.58
N PHE A 285 4.33 5.49 8.52
CA PHE A 285 3.55 6.72 8.44
C PHE A 285 4.50 7.86 8.11
N LEU A 286 4.23 8.57 7.01
CA LEU A 286 5.04 9.70 6.60
C LEU A 286 4.71 10.94 7.43
N SER A 287 5.75 11.70 7.79
CA SER A 287 5.58 13.02 8.39
C SER A 287 4.79 13.93 7.46
N PRO A 288 4.00 14.90 7.95
CA PRO A 288 3.35 15.87 7.09
C PRO A 288 4.36 16.56 6.17
N TRP A 289 3.97 16.69 4.90
CA TRP A 289 4.66 17.47 3.89
C TRP A 289 3.64 18.41 3.27
N TYR A 290 3.85 19.68 3.36
CA TYR A 290 2.92 20.70 2.90
C TYR A 290 3.20 21.06 1.46
N GLU A 291 2.14 21.31 0.69
CA GLU A 291 2.22 21.57 -0.76
C GLU A 291 3.17 22.74 -1.11
N ARG A 292 3.12 23.82 -0.32
CA ARG A 292 3.91 25.03 -0.57
C ARG A 292 5.11 25.17 0.37
N GLY A 293 4.97 24.79 1.62
CA GLY A 293 5.96 25.01 2.66
C GLY A 293 6.90 23.83 2.95
N GLY A 294 6.68 22.69 2.34
CA GLY A 294 7.48 21.49 2.57
C GLY A 294 7.30 20.93 3.98
N MET A 295 8.35 20.87 4.78
CA MET A 295 8.29 20.31 6.14
C MET A 295 7.46 21.13 7.14
N LYS A 296 7.21 22.40 6.85
CA LYS A 296 6.39 23.30 7.66
C LYS A 296 5.39 24.01 6.75
N PRO A 297 4.18 24.31 7.22
CA PRO A 297 3.22 25.04 6.40
C PRO A 297 3.76 26.44 6.07
N ALA A 298 3.59 26.89 4.83
CA ALA A 298 3.94 28.24 4.40
C ALA A 298 3.03 29.30 5.06
N ASP A 299 1.76 28.95 5.26
CA ASP A 299 0.74 29.74 5.96
C ASP A 299 -0.39 28.84 6.48
N GLU A 300 -1.43 29.42 7.10
CA GLU A 300 -2.57 28.69 7.67
C GLU A 300 -3.44 27.95 6.62
N LYS A 301 -3.32 28.32 5.35
CA LYS A 301 -4.07 27.70 4.23
C LYS A 301 -3.28 26.60 3.54
N ASP A 302 -2.02 26.41 3.92
CA ASP A 302 -1.18 25.37 3.35
C ASP A 302 -1.60 24.00 3.87
N THR A 303 -1.83 23.04 2.97
CA THR A 303 -2.37 21.73 3.31
C THR A 303 -1.30 20.64 3.18
N PRO A 304 -1.31 19.64 4.06
CA PRO A 304 -0.44 18.49 3.90
C PRO A 304 -0.82 17.65 2.67
N VAL A 305 0.19 17.12 2.00
CA VAL A 305 0.05 16.11 0.94
C VAL A 305 -0.15 14.74 1.59
N PHE A 306 -1.30 14.13 1.39
CA PHE A 306 -1.67 12.85 1.99
C PHE A 306 -1.41 11.64 1.09
N VAL A 307 -1.42 11.82 -0.23
CA VAL A 307 -1.22 10.79 -1.26
C VAL A 307 -0.19 11.25 -2.28
N GLY A 308 0.20 10.38 -3.21
CA GLY A 308 1.23 10.70 -4.20
C GLY A 308 2.63 10.83 -3.58
N ARG A 309 2.90 10.09 -2.49
CA ARG A 309 4.16 10.14 -1.74
C ARG A 309 4.84 8.78 -1.69
N PHE A 310 6.15 8.78 -1.52
CA PHE A 310 6.96 7.56 -1.42
C PHE A 310 8.10 7.72 -0.41
N ASN A 311 8.74 6.61 -0.05
CA ASN A 311 9.99 6.62 0.70
C ASN A 311 11.16 6.10 -0.15
N ILE A 312 12.37 6.51 0.23
CA ILE A 312 13.62 6.18 -0.46
C ILE A 312 14.35 4.97 0.13
N GLY A 313 13.70 4.23 1.02
CA GLY A 313 14.23 3.02 1.62
C GLY A 313 14.51 3.12 3.11
N ALA A 314 14.88 1.99 3.68
CA ALA A 314 15.18 1.85 5.11
C ALA A 314 16.65 1.45 5.34
N ILE A 315 17.19 1.91 6.46
CA ILE A 315 18.50 1.49 6.96
C ILE A 315 18.35 1.22 8.45
N SER A 316 18.70 0.02 8.88
CA SER A 316 18.64 -0.38 10.30
C SER A 316 19.96 -0.11 11.00
N LEU A 317 19.87 0.29 12.28
CA LEU A 317 20.99 0.39 13.22
C LEU A 317 20.98 -0.79 14.20
N HIS A 318 22.15 -1.33 14.47
CA HIS A 318 22.31 -2.37 15.48
C HIS A 318 22.65 -1.73 16.83
N LEU A 319 21.64 -1.23 17.55
CA LEU A 319 21.84 -0.50 18.81
C LEU A 319 22.65 -1.27 19.87
N PRO A 320 22.44 -2.57 20.13
CA PRO A 320 23.27 -3.33 21.06
C PRO A 320 24.76 -3.32 20.70
N MET A 321 25.11 -3.45 19.42
CA MET A 321 26.51 -3.39 18.99
C MET A 321 27.10 -1.99 19.14
N ILE A 322 26.33 -0.96 18.82
CA ILE A 322 26.75 0.45 19.00
C ILE A 322 26.99 0.74 20.48
N TYR A 323 26.14 0.22 21.36
CA TYR A 323 26.34 0.32 22.81
C TYR A 323 27.62 -0.38 23.28
N ALA A 324 27.84 -1.64 22.85
CA ALA A 324 29.04 -2.39 23.18
C ALA A 324 30.31 -1.65 22.68
N LYS A 325 30.28 -1.08 21.47
CA LYS A 325 31.37 -0.25 20.94
C LYS A 325 31.65 0.96 21.84
N ALA A 326 30.60 1.67 22.27
CA ALA A 326 30.74 2.83 23.14
C ALA A 326 31.42 2.44 24.48
N GLN A 327 31.00 1.32 25.09
CA GLN A 327 31.65 0.79 26.28
C GLN A 327 33.11 0.42 26.04
N GLN A 328 33.42 -0.23 24.94
CA GLN A 328 34.76 -0.66 24.58
C GLN A 328 35.71 0.54 24.32
N GLU A 329 35.18 1.63 23.73
CA GLU A 329 35.94 2.84 23.44
C GLU A 329 35.96 3.85 24.61
N GLY A 330 35.21 3.58 25.69
CA GLY A 330 35.06 4.50 26.81
C GLY A 330 34.38 5.82 26.45
N LYS A 331 33.49 5.78 25.44
CA LYS A 331 32.74 6.95 24.93
C LYS A 331 31.30 6.95 25.39
N PRO A 332 30.62 8.11 25.49
CA PRO A 332 29.19 8.18 25.68
C PRO A 332 28.43 7.47 24.55
N PHE A 333 27.42 6.69 24.89
CA PHE A 333 26.59 5.96 23.91
C PHE A 333 26.05 6.88 22.79
N PHE A 334 25.50 8.02 23.17
CA PHE A 334 24.93 8.95 22.21
C PHE A 334 25.95 9.55 21.23
N GLU A 335 27.22 9.71 21.63
CA GLU A 335 28.28 10.15 20.72
C GLU A 335 28.53 9.12 19.61
N VAL A 336 28.62 7.85 19.98
CA VAL A 336 28.81 6.76 19.01
C VAL A 336 27.56 6.56 18.16
N LEU A 337 26.37 6.69 18.74
CA LEU A 337 25.09 6.62 18.02
C LEU A 337 24.99 7.75 16.98
N ASP A 338 25.31 8.98 17.35
CA ASP A 338 25.27 10.14 16.46
C ASP A 338 26.22 10.00 15.27
N TYR A 339 27.38 9.35 15.45
CA TYR A 339 28.27 9.03 14.34
C TYR A 339 27.54 8.17 13.28
N TYR A 340 26.89 7.07 13.69
CA TYR A 340 26.18 6.19 12.75
C TYR A 340 24.91 6.83 12.20
N LEU A 341 24.18 7.63 12.98
CA LEU A 341 23.03 8.40 12.50
C LEU A 341 23.44 9.40 11.41
N ASN A 342 24.58 10.10 11.59
CA ASN A 342 25.10 11.01 10.58
C ASN A 342 25.55 10.27 9.31
N LEU A 343 26.13 9.08 9.44
CA LEU A 343 26.50 8.25 8.31
C LEU A 343 25.26 7.87 7.48
N ILE A 344 24.21 7.38 8.15
CA ILE A 344 22.93 7.04 7.53
C ILE A 344 22.27 8.28 6.88
N ARG A 345 22.28 9.43 7.56
CA ARG A 345 21.72 10.67 7.03
C ARG A 345 22.39 11.07 5.70
N LYS A 346 23.72 11.02 5.64
CA LYS A 346 24.48 11.32 4.41
C LYS A 346 24.12 10.36 3.28
N LEU A 347 23.95 9.08 3.60
CA LEU A 347 23.55 8.06 2.62
C LEU A 347 22.13 8.30 2.10
N HIS A 348 21.18 8.61 2.98
CA HIS A 348 19.82 8.97 2.56
C HIS A 348 19.80 10.26 1.72
N GLN A 349 20.58 11.29 2.11
CA GLN A 349 20.66 12.52 1.34
C GLN A 349 21.16 12.25 -0.08
N ARG A 350 22.25 11.48 -0.22
CA ARG A 350 22.80 11.10 -1.54
C ARG A 350 21.80 10.31 -2.39
N THR A 351 21.00 9.41 -1.77
CA THR A 351 19.91 8.70 -2.47
C THR A 351 18.80 9.67 -2.92
N TYR A 352 18.43 10.60 -2.05
CA TYR A 352 17.43 11.62 -2.35
C TYR A 352 17.86 12.52 -3.50
N ASP A 353 19.10 13.02 -3.46
CA ASP A 353 19.66 13.89 -4.50
C ASP A 353 19.70 13.16 -5.84
N TYR A 354 20.17 11.92 -5.86
CA TYR A 354 20.23 11.08 -7.06
C TYR A 354 18.85 10.82 -7.67
N LEU A 355 17.86 10.43 -6.86
CA LEU A 355 16.49 10.23 -7.36
C LEU A 355 15.83 11.55 -7.81
N GLY A 356 16.18 12.68 -7.17
CA GLY A 356 15.70 14.00 -7.53
C GLY A 356 16.23 14.52 -8.88
N GLU A 357 17.37 14.01 -9.33
CA GLU A 357 17.96 14.32 -10.63
C GLU A 357 17.36 13.48 -11.76
N MET A 358 16.66 12.38 -11.45
CA MET A 358 16.01 11.54 -12.45
C MET A 358 14.85 12.29 -13.11
N LYS A 359 14.77 12.19 -14.43
CA LYS A 359 13.62 12.73 -15.16
C LYS A 359 12.41 11.82 -14.99
N ALA A 360 11.20 12.40 -14.91
CA ALA A 360 9.96 11.64 -14.82
C ALA A 360 9.71 10.69 -16.03
N SER A 361 10.41 10.94 -17.13
CA SER A 361 10.36 10.12 -18.36
C SER A 361 11.42 9.02 -18.42
N THR A 362 12.20 8.85 -17.37
CA THR A 362 13.22 7.78 -17.26
C THR A 362 12.63 6.57 -16.54
#